data_c7bb6179011675d060905971d81c4867
#
_entry.id   c7bb6179011675d060905971d81c4867
#
_cell.length_a   1.000
_cell.length_b   1.000
_cell.length_c   1.000
_cell.angle_alpha   90.00
_cell.angle_beta   90.00
_cell.angle_gamma   90.00
#
_symmetry.space_group_name_H-M   'P 1'
#
loop_
_entity.id
_entity.type
_entity.pdbx_description
1 polymer ?
#
loop_
_entity_poly.entity_id
_entity_poly.type
_entity_poly.pdbx_seq_one_letter_code
_entity_poly.pdbx_strand_id
1 'polypeptide(L)'
;MKVFPQVIKNVRVREKQPLQQIPTVQSCIAIAEKDLRDSGRVVVRYSGTEALARVMIEAESKEKMERHANAIAQAIQAAIGA
;
A
#
# COMPACT_ATOMS: atom_id res chain seq x y z
N MET A 1 17.60 13.01 13.77
CA MET A 1 16.96 12.35 12.62
C MET A 1 15.71 11.62 13.08
N LYS A 2 14.58 11.93 12.47
CA LYS A 2 13.33 11.25 12.83
C LYS A 2 13.22 9.94 12.07
N VAL A 3 12.99 8.87 12.80
CA VAL A 3 12.71 7.57 12.21
C VAL A 3 11.23 7.29 12.43
N PHE A 4 10.48 7.19 11.34
CA PHE A 4 9.07 6.88 11.43
C PHE A 4 8.87 5.37 11.54
N PRO A 5 7.89 4.91 12.32
CA PRO A 5 7.50 3.51 12.27
C PRO A 5 6.95 3.16 10.89
N GLN A 6 6.98 1.89 10.55
CA GLN A 6 6.48 1.44 9.26
C GLN A 6 5.65 0.17 9.44
N VAL A 7 4.74 -0.05 8.51
CA VAL A 7 3.96 -1.28 8.42
C VAL A 7 4.12 -1.86 7.02
N ILE A 8 4.20 -3.18 6.93
CA ILE A 8 4.28 -3.89 5.67
C ILE A 8 3.14 -4.90 5.63
N LYS A 9 2.35 -4.85 4.56
CA LYS A 9 1.29 -5.82 4.30
C LYS A 9 1.58 -6.53 3.00
N ASN A 10 1.50 -7.84 2.99
CA ASN A 10 1.67 -8.65 1.79
C ASN A 10 0.30 -9.18 1.37
N VAL A 11 -0.03 -9.02 0.10
CA VAL A 11 -1.30 -9.46 -0.45
C VAL A 11 -1.01 -10.44 -1.58
N ARG A 12 -1.54 -11.65 -1.48
CA ARG A 12 -1.40 -12.63 -2.57
C ARG A 12 -2.24 -12.21 -3.75
N VAL A 13 -1.64 -12.29 -4.94
CA VAL A 13 -2.31 -11.88 -6.16
C VAL A 13 -2.37 -13.04 -7.15
N ARG A 14 -3.43 -13.06 -7.97
CA ARG A 14 -3.59 -14.06 -9.03
C ARG A 14 -2.67 -13.75 -10.20
N GLU A 15 -2.43 -12.47 -10.43
CA GLU A 15 -1.59 -12.00 -11.54
C GLU A 15 -0.96 -10.69 -11.14
N LYS A 16 0.16 -10.37 -11.77
CA LYS A 16 0.87 -9.13 -11.51
C LYS A 16 0.46 -8.05 -12.50
N GLN A 17 -0.81 -7.64 -12.43
CA GLN A 17 -1.31 -6.56 -13.26
C GLN A 17 -0.66 -5.25 -12.83
N PRO A 18 -0.29 -4.37 -13.79
CA PRO A 18 0.29 -3.07 -13.42
C PRO A 18 -0.60 -2.32 -12.45
N LEU A 19 -0.05 -1.95 -11.31
CA LEU A 19 -0.82 -1.27 -10.26
C LEU A 19 -1.39 0.05 -10.74
N GLN A 20 -0.68 0.72 -11.66
CA GLN A 20 -1.13 1.99 -12.24
C GLN A 20 -2.41 1.84 -13.07
N GLN A 21 -2.74 0.63 -13.48
CA GLN A 21 -3.94 0.36 -14.25
C GLN A 21 -5.13 -0.06 -13.40
N ILE A 22 -4.97 -0.11 -12.09
CA ILE A 22 -6.04 -0.46 -11.16
C ILE A 22 -6.53 0.82 -10.48
N PRO A 23 -7.66 1.39 -10.94
CA PRO A 23 -8.12 2.69 -10.42
C PRO A 23 -8.36 2.73 -8.93
N THR A 24 -8.92 1.66 -8.35
CA THR A 24 -9.20 1.62 -6.92
C THR A 24 -7.92 1.66 -6.09
N VAL A 25 -6.89 0.95 -6.55
CA VAL A 25 -5.59 0.97 -5.88
C VAL A 25 -4.97 2.36 -5.97
N GLN A 26 -5.00 2.97 -7.16
CA GLN A 26 -4.45 4.30 -7.37
C GLN A 26 -5.17 5.34 -6.50
N SER A 27 -6.49 5.24 -6.38
CA SER A 27 -7.25 6.15 -5.53
C SER A 27 -6.84 6.01 -4.06
N CYS A 28 -6.70 4.79 -3.57
CA CYS A 28 -6.29 4.56 -2.19
C CYS A 28 -4.88 5.09 -1.92
N ILE A 29 -3.96 4.88 -2.86
CA ILE A 29 -2.59 5.39 -2.73
C ILE A 29 -2.60 6.92 -2.70
N ALA A 30 -3.34 7.55 -3.61
CA ALA A 30 -3.41 9.00 -3.68
C ALA A 30 -3.99 9.60 -2.39
N ILE A 31 -5.03 8.99 -1.85
CA ILE A 31 -5.64 9.42 -0.60
C ILE A 31 -4.63 9.32 0.55
N ALA A 32 -3.91 8.20 0.62
CA ALA A 32 -2.92 7.99 1.65
C ALA A 32 -1.78 9.00 1.55
N GLU A 33 -1.26 9.22 0.35
CA GLU A 33 -0.19 10.19 0.14
C GLU A 33 -0.61 11.60 0.51
N LYS A 34 -1.84 11.96 0.15
CA LYS A 34 -2.38 13.27 0.46
C LYS A 34 -2.57 13.47 1.96
N ASP A 35 -3.03 12.44 2.66
CA ASP A 35 -3.26 12.50 4.09
C ASP A 35 -1.94 12.55 4.87
N LEU A 36 -0.95 11.79 4.45
CA LEU A 36 0.33 11.72 5.15
C LEU A 36 1.27 12.85 4.79
N ARG A 37 1.25 13.29 3.53
CA ARG A 37 2.11 14.37 3.04
C ARG A 37 3.56 14.20 3.51
N ASP A 38 4.09 15.19 4.24
CA ASP A 38 5.47 15.18 4.72
C ASP A 38 5.67 14.30 5.96
N SER A 39 4.58 13.84 6.57
CA SER A 39 4.66 13.02 7.78
C SER A 39 4.69 11.52 7.50
N GLY A 40 4.82 11.13 6.24
CA GLY A 40 4.90 9.73 5.88
C GLY A 40 5.07 9.50 4.40
N ARG A 41 5.16 8.23 4.02
CA ARG A 41 5.30 7.84 2.62
C ARG A 41 4.64 6.49 2.38
N VAL A 42 4.22 6.28 1.14
CA VAL A 42 3.55 5.04 0.72
C VAL A 42 4.36 4.43 -0.42
N VAL A 43 4.66 3.14 -0.31
CA VAL A 43 5.33 2.38 -1.35
C VAL A 43 4.52 1.12 -1.60
N VAL A 44 4.08 0.89 -2.85
CA VAL A 44 3.34 -0.31 -3.22
C VAL A 44 4.01 -0.91 -4.44
N ARG A 45 4.41 -2.16 -4.35
CA ARG A 45 5.06 -2.85 -5.46
C ARG A 45 4.92 -4.36 -5.33
N TYR A 46 5.20 -5.06 -6.42
CA TYR A 46 5.17 -6.52 -6.42
C TYR A 46 6.49 -7.09 -5.93
N SER A 47 6.41 -8.29 -5.34
CA SER A 47 7.58 -9.10 -5.06
C SER A 47 8.19 -9.58 -6.37
N GLY A 48 9.53 -9.66 -6.41
CA GLY A 48 10.22 -10.15 -7.61
C GLY A 48 10.13 -11.65 -7.80
N THR A 49 9.89 -12.42 -6.74
CA THR A 49 9.96 -13.88 -6.80
C THR A 49 8.64 -14.58 -6.52
N GLU A 50 7.68 -13.89 -5.94
CA GLU A 50 6.40 -14.49 -5.57
C GLU A 50 5.24 -13.67 -6.11
N ALA A 51 4.07 -14.30 -6.20
CA ALA A 51 2.85 -13.61 -6.63
C ALA A 51 2.26 -12.84 -5.45
N LEU A 52 2.99 -11.84 -5.00
CA LEU A 52 2.62 -11.00 -3.86
C LEU A 52 2.78 -9.52 -4.21
N ALA A 53 1.82 -8.73 -3.75
CA ALA A 53 1.95 -7.28 -3.76
C ALA A 53 2.35 -6.86 -2.34
N ARG A 54 3.33 -5.98 -2.24
CA ARG A 54 3.81 -5.48 -0.95
C ARG A 54 3.40 -4.04 -0.78
N VAL A 55 2.65 -3.78 0.28
CA VAL A 55 2.24 -2.43 0.66
C VAL A 55 3.07 -2.03 1.87
N MET A 56 3.86 -0.97 1.72
CA MET A 56 4.65 -0.44 2.83
C MET A 56 4.25 1.01 3.07
N ILE A 57 3.99 1.34 4.31
CA ILE A 57 3.70 2.71 4.70
C ILE A 57 4.55 3.08 5.90
N GLU A 58 5.24 4.22 5.80
CA GLU A 58 5.92 4.86 6.90
C GLU A 58 5.12 6.09 7.28
N ALA A 59 4.87 6.30 8.55
CA ALA A 59 4.14 7.48 8.99
C ALA A 59 4.38 7.77 10.45
N GLU A 60 4.22 9.02 10.81
CA GLU A 60 4.31 9.46 12.20
C GLU A 60 3.16 8.89 13.01
N SER A 61 1.95 8.86 12.44
CA SER A 61 0.76 8.33 13.09
C SER A 61 0.57 6.86 12.77
N LYS A 62 0.66 6.02 13.80
CA LYS A 62 0.48 4.58 13.66
C LYS A 62 -0.94 4.23 13.22
N GLU A 63 -1.92 4.94 13.75
CA GLU A 63 -3.33 4.73 13.41
C GLU A 63 -3.60 5.02 11.93
N LYS A 64 -3.13 6.14 11.42
CA LYS A 64 -3.28 6.47 10.01
C LYS A 64 -2.56 5.48 9.12
N MET A 65 -1.35 5.08 9.53
CA MET A 65 -0.54 4.13 8.79
C MET A 65 -1.27 2.81 8.58
N GLU A 66 -1.84 2.26 9.65
CA GLU A 66 -2.57 1.00 9.57
C GLU A 66 -3.85 1.15 8.75
N ARG A 67 -4.56 2.25 8.90
CA ARG A 67 -5.78 2.50 8.15
C ARG A 67 -5.52 2.50 6.64
N HIS A 68 -4.51 3.24 6.22
CA HIS A 68 -4.18 3.33 4.80
C HIS A 68 -3.60 2.04 4.26
N ALA A 69 -2.77 1.35 5.03
CA ALA A 69 -2.22 0.07 4.62
C ALA A 69 -3.33 -0.95 4.39
N ASN A 70 -4.30 -1.02 5.29
CA ASN A 70 -5.44 -1.92 5.15
C ASN A 70 -6.30 -1.56 3.95
N ALA A 71 -6.55 -0.28 3.73
CA ALA A 71 -7.35 0.17 2.59
C ALA A 71 -6.70 -0.21 1.26
N ILE A 72 -5.40 0.03 1.12
CA ILE A 72 -4.67 -0.31 -0.10
C ILE A 72 -4.62 -1.83 -0.28
N ALA A 73 -4.34 -2.57 0.80
CA ALA A 73 -4.30 -4.03 0.74
C ALA A 73 -5.65 -4.60 0.30
N GLN A 74 -6.75 -4.08 0.84
CA GLN A 74 -8.08 -4.53 0.45
C GLN A 74 -8.41 -4.19 -1.01
N ALA A 75 -7.97 -3.04 -1.48
CA ALA A 75 -8.18 -2.65 -2.88
C ALA A 75 -7.45 -3.62 -3.82
N ILE A 76 -6.23 -4.00 -3.48
CA ILE A 76 -5.46 -4.97 -4.26
C ILE A 76 -6.14 -6.34 -4.20
N GLN A 77 -6.54 -6.77 -3.03
CA GLN A 77 -7.20 -8.06 -2.82
C GLN A 77 -8.47 -8.14 -3.66
N ALA A 78 -9.28 -7.09 -3.66
CA ALA A 78 -10.54 -7.06 -4.41
C ALA A 78 -10.32 -7.08 -5.92
N ALA A 79 -9.25 -6.44 -6.39
CA ALA A 79 -8.98 -6.33 -7.83
C ALA A 79 -8.28 -7.57 -8.39
N ILE A 80 -7.23 -8.04 -7.75
CA ILE A 80 -6.37 -9.11 -8.26
C ILE A 80 -5.95 -10.11 -7.18
N GLY A 81 -6.61 -10.13 -6.04
CA GLY A 81 -6.29 -11.04 -4.95
C GLY A 81 -6.51 -12.51 -5.32
N ALA A 82 -5.65 -13.34 -4.81
CA ALA A 82 -5.76 -14.80 -5.01
C ALA A 82 -6.68 -15.41 -3.96
#